data_3aea18a5b68af9d18ed5a948ac6fa65c
#
_entry.id   3aea18a5b68af9d18ed5a948ac6fa65c
#
_cell.length_a   1.000
_cell.length_b   1.000
_cell.length_c   1.000
_cell.angle_alpha   90.00
_cell.angle_beta   90.00
_cell.angle_gamma   90.00
#
_symmetry.space_group_name_H-M   'P 1'
#
loop_
_entity.id
_entity.type
_entity.pdbx_description
1 polymer ?
#
loop_
_entity_poly.entity_id
_entity_poly.type
_entity_poly.pdbx_seq_one_letter_code
_entity_poly.pdbx_strand_id
1 'polypeptide(L)'
;MSKIDPNKLLISSDFYSIQGEGISSGIPAYFVRLGICNLTCGMSRKFANQLAKDKSLEDGEIFEGDLQKEGKATWTCDSTSQWLWRGEDKDFQYLIDRWKEQDIYEDIKDGTIHIIWTGGEPTIKGHQEAIVNFHKYWLLQVDLSTTLPGKEYAWRLPENDLIVRHNYNEIETNGTVVIEDALFRLLDQINCSPKLSNSGMTEKQRINPDAIKRIMEHSNYQFKFVISNEEDVKELFRDFVVPFSIPLKNVVCMPGLDDAANFEERTRFVMEMAKKYKFRGMTRLHIAAWNRVINV
;
A
#
# COMPACT_ATOMS: atom_id res chain seq x y z
N MET A 1 -13.38 9.49 15.65
CA MET A 1 -12.08 8.82 15.44
C MET A 1 -11.05 9.56 16.26
N SER A 2 -10.23 8.87 17.07
CA SER A 2 -9.10 9.50 17.75
C SER A 2 -8.13 10.06 16.69
N LYS A 3 -7.60 11.23 16.97
CA LYS A 3 -6.66 11.92 16.06
C LYS A 3 -5.36 11.11 16.00
N ILE A 4 -4.82 10.90 14.80
CA ILE A 4 -3.48 10.32 14.61
C ILE A 4 -2.47 11.39 15.05
N ASP A 5 -1.51 11.01 15.89
CA ASP A 5 -0.43 11.91 16.33
C ASP A 5 0.62 12.02 15.22
N PRO A 6 0.86 13.21 14.65
CA PRO A 6 1.85 13.39 13.58
C PRO A 6 3.31 13.23 14.05
N ASN A 7 3.56 13.12 15.35
CA ASN A 7 4.88 12.89 15.94
C ASN A 7 5.16 11.43 16.27
N LYS A 8 4.25 10.53 15.90
CA LYS A 8 4.36 9.09 16.08
C LYS A 8 3.86 8.36 14.84
N LEU A 9 4.33 7.14 14.63
CA LEU A 9 3.79 6.23 13.62
C LEU A 9 2.77 5.30 14.29
N LEU A 10 1.53 5.35 13.83
CA LEU A 10 0.51 4.39 14.25
C LEU A 10 0.70 3.09 13.47
N ILE A 11 1.53 2.18 13.97
CA ILE A 11 1.93 0.94 13.31
C ILE A 11 1.05 -0.21 13.78
N SER A 12 0.46 -0.94 12.86
CA SER A 12 -0.26 -2.19 13.12
C SER A 12 0.67 -3.40 13.05
N SER A 13 1.56 -3.45 12.07
CA SER A 13 2.66 -4.43 11.99
C SER A 13 3.77 -3.90 11.08
N ASP A 14 4.96 -4.42 11.25
CA ASP A 14 6.09 -4.16 10.36
C ASP A 14 6.94 -5.42 10.20
N PHE A 15 7.52 -5.62 9.01
CA PHE A 15 8.32 -6.82 8.71
C PHE A 15 9.17 -6.63 7.45
N TYR A 16 10.25 -7.38 7.37
CA TYR A 16 11.10 -7.50 6.19
C TYR A 16 10.66 -8.67 5.33
N SER A 17 10.54 -8.46 4.02
CA SER A 17 10.11 -9.46 3.05
C SER A 17 10.49 -9.07 1.62
N ILE A 18 9.82 -9.67 0.64
CA ILE A 18 9.89 -9.32 -0.79
C ILE A 18 8.61 -8.60 -1.18
N GLN A 19 8.71 -7.49 -1.93
CA GLN A 19 7.52 -6.89 -2.54
C GLN A 19 6.86 -7.92 -3.48
N GLY A 20 5.65 -8.35 -3.12
CA GLY A 20 4.92 -9.40 -3.85
C GLY A 20 4.09 -8.90 -5.01
N GLU A 21 3.94 -7.58 -5.15
CA GLU A 21 3.00 -6.94 -6.07
C GLU A 21 3.59 -5.66 -6.67
N GLY A 22 3.06 -5.22 -7.81
CA GLY A 22 3.41 -3.93 -8.37
C GLY A 22 4.69 -3.92 -9.22
N ILE A 23 5.21 -2.72 -9.45
CA ILE A 23 6.39 -2.49 -10.29
C ILE A 23 7.64 -3.13 -9.67
N SER A 24 7.74 -3.07 -8.35
CA SER A 24 8.87 -3.56 -7.56
C SER A 24 8.75 -5.03 -7.16
N SER A 25 7.83 -5.79 -7.77
CA SER A 25 7.66 -7.22 -7.45
C SER A 25 8.98 -7.98 -7.57
N GLY A 26 9.38 -8.65 -6.49
CA GLY A 26 10.64 -9.38 -6.37
C GLY A 26 11.78 -8.59 -5.68
N ILE A 27 11.58 -7.32 -5.37
CA ILE A 27 12.58 -6.49 -4.67
C ILE A 27 12.47 -6.71 -3.14
N PRO A 28 13.59 -6.85 -2.41
CA PRO A 28 13.59 -6.84 -0.95
C PRO A 28 12.97 -5.56 -0.41
N ALA A 29 12.07 -5.68 0.56
CA ALA A 29 11.31 -4.55 1.06
C ALA A 29 10.97 -4.67 2.54
N TYR A 30 11.00 -3.55 3.24
CA TYR A 30 10.49 -3.44 4.60
C TYR A 30 9.11 -2.81 4.61
N PHE A 31 8.13 -3.58 5.02
CA PHE A 31 6.74 -3.16 5.06
C PHE A 31 6.42 -2.48 6.39
N VAL A 32 5.85 -1.28 6.32
CA VAL A 32 5.30 -0.56 7.47
C VAL A 32 3.80 -0.46 7.29
N ARG A 33 3.06 -1.33 7.97
CA ARG A 33 1.60 -1.34 7.93
C ARG A 33 1.03 -0.39 8.97
N LEU A 34 0.45 0.70 8.49
CA LEU A 34 -0.20 1.70 9.32
C LEU A 34 -1.63 1.28 9.68
N GLY A 35 -2.07 1.66 10.88
CA GLY A 35 -3.43 1.42 11.35
C GLY A 35 -4.46 2.31 10.63
N ILE A 36 -5.74 1.99 10.77
CA ILE A 36 -6.88 2.77 10.25
C ILE A 36 -6.96 2.83 8.73
N CYS A 37 -8.15 2.58 8.21
CA CYS A 37 -8.51 2.79 6.81
C CYS A 37 -9.83 3.58 6.71
N ASN A 38 -9.95 4.39 5.68
CA ASN A 38 -11.21 5.10 5.38
C ASN A 38 -12.23 4.24 4.62
N LEU A 39 -11.82 3.09 4.07
CA LEU A 39 -12.68 2.08 3.43
C LEU A 39 -12.88 0.86 4.34
N THR A 40 -13.86 0.03 4.01
CA THR A 40 -14.18 -1.25 4.68
C THR A 40 -14.45 -2.33 3.65
N CYS A 41 -13.53 -2.51 2.71
CA CYS A 41 -13.72 -3.42 1.57
C CYS A 41 -14.15 -4.82 2.01
N GLY A 42 -15.21 -5.33 1.38
CA GLY A 42 -15.79 -6.62 1.69
C GLY A 42 -16.90 -6.61 2.74
N MET A 43 -17.03 -5.54 3.55
CA MET A 43 -17.97 -5.50 4.66
C MET A 43 -18.58 -4.11 4.89
N SER A 44 -19.69 -4.06 5.61
CA SER A 44 -20.28 -2.80 6.06
C SER A 44 -19.51 -2.21 7.26
N ARG A 45 -19.57 -0.89 7.43
CA ARG A 45 -19.00 -0.22 8.61
C ARG A 45 -19.61 -0.75 9.92
N LYS A 46 -20.90 -1.13 9.90
CA LYS A 46 -21.59 -1.70 11.07
C LYS A 46 -20.97 -3.03 11.45
N PHE A 47 -20.77 -3.91 10.47
CA PHE A 47 -20.17 -5.23 10.69
C PHE A 47 -18.70 -5.10 11.14
N ALA A 48 -17.91 -4.25 10.50
CA ALA A 48 -16.54 -3.96 10.91
C ALA A 48 -16.45 -3.46 12.37
N ASN A 49 -17.37 -2.56 12.78
CA ASN A 49 -17.41 -2.10 14.16
C ASN A 49 -17.82 -3.20 15.16
N GLN A 50 -18.59 -4.20 14.73
CA GLN A 50 -18.93 -5.35 15.56
C GLN A 50 -17.70 -6.27 15.72
N LEU A 51 -17.00 -6.58 14.63
CA LEU A 51 -15.76 -7.36 14.66
C LEU A 51 -14.71 -6.70 15.58
N ALA A 52 -14.55 -5.37 15.49
CA ALA A 52 -13.60 -4.64 16.33
C ALA A 52 -13.87 -4.73 17.84
N LYS A 53 -15.06 -5.15 18.25
CA LYS A 53 -15.45 -5.38 19.65
C LYS A 53 -15.28 -6.83 20.09
N ASP A 54 -15.11 -7.72 19.16
CA ASP A 54 -14.96 -9.15 19.42
C ASP A 54 -13.48 -9.45 19.71
N LYS A 55 -13.14 -9.50 20.99
CA LYS A 55 -11.78 -9.74 21.46
C LYS A 55 -11.23 -11.13 21.14
N SER A 56 -12.09 -12.09 20.80
CA SER A 56 -11.63 -13.42 20.40
C SER A 56 -10.86 -13.42 19.07
N LEU A 57 -11.00 -12.36 18.27
CA LEU A 57 -10.30 -12.17 17.01
C LEU A 57 -8.95 -11.44 17.15
N GLU A 58 -8.68 -10.81 18.31
CA GLU A 58 -7.42 -10.09 18.54
C GLU A 58 -6.20 -11.01 18.65
N ASP A 59 -6.42 -12.25 19.12
CA ASP A 59 -5.37 -13.25 19.35
C ASP A 59 -5.24 -14.27 18.21
N GLY A 60 -6.05 -14.13 17.15
CA GLY A 60 -6.13 -15.08 16.04
C GLY A 60 -5.59 -14.55 14.73
N GLU A 61 -5.00 -15.41 13.93
CA GLU A 61 -4.75 -15.14 12.52
C GLU A 61 -6.11 -15.10 11.79
N ILE A 62 -6.53 -13.89 11.37
CA ILE A 62 -7.72 -13.72 10.53
C ILE A 62 -7.29 -13.81 9.09
N PHE A 63 -7.72 -14.86 8.41
CA PHE A 63 -7.66 -14.92 6.96
C PHE A 63 -8.89 -14.19 6.40
N GLU A 64 -8.67 -13.07 5.75
CA GLU A 64 -9.70 -12.18 5.24
C GLU A 64 -10.69 -12.91 4.32
N GLY A 65 -10.25 -13.95 3.60
CA GLY A 65 -11.10 -14.81 2.79
C GLY A 65 -12.17 -15.56 3.57
N ASP A 66 -11.98 -15.77 4.87
CA ASP A 66 -12.90 -16.48 5.76
C ASP A 66 -13.94 -15.52 6.38
N LEU A 67 -13.78 -14.19 6.22
CA LEU A 67 -14.72 -13.21 6.72
C LEU A 67 -15.99 -13.15 5.88
N GLN A 68 -17.10 -12.85 6.56
CA GLN A 68 -18.37 -12.66 5.90
C GLN A 68 -18.34 -11.46 4.94
N LYS A 69 -18.66 -11.72 3.68
CA LYS A 69 -18.82 -10.69 2.64
C LYS A 69 -20.21 -10.11 2.67
N GLU A 70 -20.34 -8.81 2.42
CA GLU A 70 -21.61 -8.12 2.45
C GLU A 70 -21.92 -7.39 1.12
N GLY A 71 -23.18 -7.29 0.79
CA GLY A 71 -23.66 -6.56 -0.39
C GLY A 71 -23.16 -7.16 -1.69
N LYS A 72 -22.50 -6.33 -2.52
CA LYS A 72 -21.91 -6.73 -3.82
C LYS A 72 -20.47 -7.21 -3.72
N ALA A 73 -19.91 -7.28 -2.54
CA ALA A 73 -18.52 -7.67 -2.36
C ALA A 73 -18.30 -9.13 -2.77
N THR A 74 -17.26 -9.37 -3.56
CA THR A 74 -16.82 -10.72 -3.96
C THR A 74 -15.56 -11.16 -3.22
N TRP A 75 -14.91 -10.24 -2.51
CA TRP A 75 -13.72 -10.46 -1.70
C TRP A 75 -13.74 -9.55 -0.47
N THR A 76 -12.93 -9.85 0.53
CA THR A 76 -12.65 -9.00 1.70
C THR A 76 -11.25 -8.44 1.63
N CYS A 77 -10.98 -7.35 2.36
CA CYS A 77 -9.66 -6.73 2.41
C CYS A 77 -8.65 -7.70 3.04
N ASP A 78 -7.51 -7.89 2.41
CA ASP A 78 -6.39 -8.72 2.90
C ASP A 78 -5.57 -8.06 4.04
N SER A 79 -5.95 -6.86 4.41
CA SER A 79 -5.36 -6.10 5.52
C SER A 79 -6.40 -5.70 6.56
N THR A 80 -7.49 -6.48 6.71
CA THR A 80 -8.59 -6.15 7.63
C THR A 80 -8.11 -6.00 9.07
N SER A 81 -7.29 -6.90 9.56
CA SER A 81 -6.71 -6.84 10.90
C SER A 81 -5.94 -5.54 11.14
N GLN A 82 -5.22 -5.04 10.15
CA GLN A 82 -4.38 -3.86 10.24
C GLN A 82 -5.17 -2.58 10.55
N TRP A 83 -6.32 -2.39 9.91
CA TRP A 83 -7.13 -1.19 10.10
C TRP A 83 -8.23 -1.38 11.16
N LEU A 84 -8.62 -2.62 11.45
CA LEU A 84 -9.68 -2.94 12.39
C LEU A 84 -9.25 -2.67 13.84
N TRP A 85 -8.05 -3.13 14.22
CA TRP A 85 -7.51 -2.99 15.58
C TRP A 85 -6.55 -1.81 15.75
N ARG A 86 -6.35 -0.99 14.75
CA ARG A 86 -5.63 0.28 14.73
C ARG A 86 -4.11 0.21 14.89
N GLY A 87 -3.54 -0.81 15.53
CA GLY A 87 -2.12 -0.80 15.88
C GLY A 87 -1.77 0.08 17.08
N GLU A 88 -0.49 0.35 17.26
CA GLU A 88 0.09 1.10 18.37
C GLU A 88 0.85 2.34 17.90
N ASP A 89 0.81 3.41 18.72
CA ASP A 89 1.61 4.60 18.50
C ASP A 89 3.09 4.29 18.83
N LYS A 90 3.96 4.26 17.82
CA LYS A 90 5.41 4.04 17.94
C LYS A 90 6.17 5.35 17.75
N ASP A 91 7.18 5.58 18.57
CA ASP A 91 8.12 6.68 18.35
C ASP A 91 8.96 6.41 17.09
N PHE A 92 9.45 7.45 16.44
CA PHE A 92 10.20 7.32 15.18
C PHE A 92 11.47 6.46 15.31
N GLN A 93 12.10 6.45 16.48
CA GLN A 93 13.28 5.63 16.76
C GLN A 93 12.99 4.12 16.63
N TYR A 94 11.75 3.71 16.88
CA TYR A 94 11.33 2.30 16.82
C TYR A 94 11.71 1.63 15.49
N LEU A 95 11.40 2.25 14.33
CA LEU A 95 11.75 1.66 13.02
C LEU A 95 13.27 1.56 12.82
N ILE A 96 14.01 2.59 13.22
CA ILE A 96 15.47 2.62 13.11
C ILE A 96 16.09 1.48 13.94
N ASP A 97 15.60 1.27 15.15
CA ASP A 97 16.07 0.19 16.02
C ASP A 97 15.74 -1.19 15.43
N ARG A 98 14.51 -1.36 14.91
CA ARG A 98 14.10 -2.59 14.21
C ARG A 98 15.00 -2.93 13.02
N TRP A 99 15.36 -1.93 12.21
CA TRP A 99 16.24 -2.13 11.06
C TRP A 99 17.67 -2.49 11.47
N LYS A 100 18.17 -1.91 12.56
CA LYS A 100 19.49 -2.25 13.14
C LYS A 100 19.49 -3.64 13.77
N GLU A 101 18.43 -4.02 14.49
CA GLU A 101 18.25 -5.35 15.08
C GLU A 101 18.25 -6.47 14.02
N GLN A 102 17.73 -6.18 12.82
CA GLN A 102 17.67 -7.12 11.70
C GLN A 102 18.88 -7.04 10.76
N ASP A 103 19.86 -6.18 11.06
CA ASP A 103 21.07 -5.95 10.25
C ASP A 103 20.77 -5.50 8.81
N ILE A 104 19.68 -4.72 8.62
CA ILE A 104 19.24 -4.21 7.31
C ILE A 104 19.25 -2.68 7.23
N TYR A 105 19.74 -1.99 8.25
CA TYR A 105 19.68 -0.52 8.32
C TYR A 105 20.44 0.17 7.17
N GLU A 106 21.63 -0.30 6.82
CA GLU A 106 22.42 0.29 5.74
C GLU A 106 21.81 0.01 4.37
N ASP A 107 21.21 -1.18 4.16
CA ASP A 107 20.54 -1.53 2.92
C ASP A 107 19.24 -0.73 2.71
N ILE A 108 18.52 -0.38 3.78
CA ILE A 108 17.38 0.54 3.72
C ILE A 108 17.85 1.96 3.44
N LYS A 109 18.93 2.38 4.08
CA LYS A 109 19.51 3.71 3.92
C LYS A 109 19.99 3.95 2.49
N ASP A 110 20.60 2.97 1.83
CA ASP A 110 21.09 3.10 0.45
C ASP A 110 20.02 2.78 -0.62
N GLY A 111 18.82 2.34 -0.20
CA GLY A 111 17.71 2.02 -1.08
C GLY A 111 17.77 0.64 -1.74
N THR A 112 18.67 -0.24 -1.31
CA THR A 112 18.72 -1.65 -1.74
C THR A 112 17.49 -2.40 -1.23
N ILE A 113 17.05 -2.09 0.00
CA ILE A 113 15.77 -2.53 0.56
C ILE A 113 14.81 -1.35 0.54
N HIS A 114 13.68 -1.51 -0.14
CA HIS A 114 12.65 -0.47 -0.26
C HIS A 114 11.83 -0.36 1.03
N ILE A 115 11.40 0.84 1.41
CA ILE A 115 10.40 1.06 2.46
C ILE A 115 9.02 1.11 1.80
N ILE A 116 8.11 0.23 2.24
CA ILE A 116 6.73 0.19 1.73
C ILE A 116 5.77 0.72 2.81
N TRP A 117 5.26 1.93 2.60
CA TRP A 117 4.21 2.51 3.43
C TRP A 117 2.86 1.94 3.00
N THR A 118 2.23 1.12 3.82
CA THR A 118 1.00 0.37 3.49
C THR A 118 0.12 0.15 4.72
N GLY A 119 -0.73 -0.86 4.73
CA GLY A 119 -1.55 -1.29 5.86
C GLY A 119 -3.00 -0.87 5.72
N GLY A 120 -3.50 0.06 6.55
CA GLY A 120 -4.80 0.68 6.38
C GLY A 120 -4.83 1.60 5.16
N GLU A 121 -4.81 2.91 5.39
CA GLU A 121 -4.64 3.89 4.31
C GLU A 121 -3.57 4.93 4.69
N PRO A 122 -2.37 4.84 4.13
CA PRO A 122 -1.25 5.72 4.50
C PRO A 122 -1.47 7.19 4.08
N THR A 123 -2.37 7.46 3.14
CA THR A 123 -2.65 8.84 2.71
C THR A 123 -3.68 9.58 3.58
N ILE A 124 -4.19 8.97 4.65
CA ILE A 124 -4.96 9.70 5.67
C ILE A 124 -4.07 10.80 6.25
N LYS A 125 -4.62 12.02 6.38
CA LYS A 125 -3.87 13.23 6.73
C LYS A 125 -2.85 13.04 7.87
N GLY A 126 -3.24 12.47 8.99
CA GLY A 126 -2.34 12.24 10.13
C GLY A 126 -1.19 11.28 9.82
N HIS A 127 -1.41 10.27 8.97
CA HIS A 127 -0.35 9.38 8.52
C HIS A 127 0.62 10.09 7.56
N GLN A 128 0.11 10.90 6.63
CA GLN A 128 0.97 11.67 5.74
C GLN A 128 1.92 12.57 6.52
N GLU A 129 1.40 13.31 7.52
CA GLU A 129 2.19 14.15 8.40
C GLU A 129 3.23 13.34 9.19
N ALA A 130 2.84 12.18 9.74
CA ALA A 130 3.74 11.30 10.51
C ALA A 130 4.87 10.72 9.66
N ILE A 131 4.59 10.25 8.44
CA ILE A 131 5.61 9.76 7.50
C ILE A 131 6.62 10.86 7.17
N VAL A 132 6.15 12.07 6.87
CA VAL A 132 7.02 13.22 6.59
C VAL A 132 7.88 13.56 7.80
N ASN A 133 7.31 13.58 8.99
CA ASN A 133 8.05 13.88 10.22
C ASN A 133 9.04 12.77 10.60
N PHE A 134 8.70 11.50 10.33
CA PHE A 134 9.65 10.39 10.47
C PHE A 134 10.88 10.58 9.56
N HIS A 135 10.68 10.94 8.29
CA HIS A 135 11.80 11.18 7.39
C HIS A 135 12.66 12.35 7.83
N LYS A 136 12.06 13.44 8.32
CA LYS A 136 12.82 14.56 8.91
C LYS A 136 13.66 14.12 10.12
N TYR A 137 13.04 13.34 11.03
CA TYR A 137 13.71 12.79 12.18
C TYR A 137 14.90 11.90 11.79
N TRP A 138 14.69 10.99 10.83
CA TRP A 138 15.73 10.07 10.38
C TRP A 138 16.89 10.77 9.70
N LEU A 139 16.64 11.77 8.86
CA LEU A 139 17.69 12.56 8.19
C LEU A 139 18.62 13.26 9.17
N LEU A 140 18.14 13.68 10.33
CA LEU A 140 18.97 14.28 11.38
C LEU A 140 19.96 13.27 12.03
N GLN A 141 19.74 11.97 11.84
CA GLN A 141 20.56 10.91 12.41
C GLN A 141 21.50 10.25 11.39
N VAL A 142 21.32 10.52 10.10
CA VAL A 142 22.17 9.96 9.04
C VAL A 142 23.46 10.77 8.97
N ASP A 143 24.59 10.10 9.15
CA ASP A 143 25.90 10.70 8.86
C ASP A 143 26.09 10.82 7.34
N LEU A 144 25.95 12.03 6.85
CA LEU A 144 26.07 12.36 5.42
C LEU A 144 27.52 12.24 4.90
N SER A 145 28.51 12.09 5.78
CA SER A 145 29.92 11.95 5.38
C SER A 145 30.26 10.58 4.78
N THR A 146 29.38 9.58 4.96
CA THR A 146 29.58 8.19 4.49
C THR A 146 28.89 7.87 3.17
N THR A 147 28.32 8.87 2.49
CA THR A 147 27.53 8.68 1.26
C THR A 147 28.40 8.28 0.06
N LEU A 148 27.99 7.22 -0.64
CA LEU A 148 28.66 6.79 -1.87
C LEU A 148 28.38 7.80 -3.01
N PRO A 149 29.42 8.28 -3.71
CA PRO A 149 29.26 9.19 -4.83
C PRO A 149 28.41 8.56 -5.94
N GLY A 150 27.40 9.27 -6.44
CA GLY A 150 26.62 8.89 -7.60
C GLY A 150 25.23 8.31 -7.34
N LYS A 151 24.82 8.12 -6.07
CA LYS A 151 23.45 7.73 -5.69
C LYS A 151 22.69 8.84 -4.96
N GLU A 152 23.07 10.09 -5.17
CA GLU A 152 22.49 11.25 -4.49
C GLU A 152 21.17 11.67 -5.16
N TYR A 153 20.05 11.47 -4.49
CA TYR A 153 18.80 12.15 -4.84
C TYR A 153 18.66 13.40 -3.97
N ALA A 154 18.95 14.56 -4.54
CA ALA A 154 18.79 15.83 -3.85
C ALA A 154 17.33 16.30 -3.88
N TRP A 155 16.74 16.55 -2.71
CA TRP A 155 15.41 17.15 -2.58
C TRP A 155 15.55 18.57 -2.04
N ARG A 156 14.79 19.51 -2.62
CA ARG A 156 14.61 20.83 -2.03
C ARG A 156 13.28 20.84 -1.26
N LEU A 157 13.38 21.03 0.04
CA LEU A 157 12.22 21.47 0.81
C LEU A 157 11.84 22.90 0.40
N PRO A 158 10.57 23.32 0.59
CA PRO A 158 10.12 24.67 0.28
C PRO A 158 10.95 25.81 0.96
N GLU A 159 11.72 25.48 1.97
CA GLU A 159 12.54 26.38 2.80
C GLU A 159 14.01 26.47 2.39
N ASN A 160 14.36 26.10 1.15
CA ASN A 160 15.72 26.12 0.59
C ASN A 160 16.75 25.12 1.17
N ASP A 161 16.36 24.19 2.03
CA ASP A 161 17.28 23.17 2.52
C ASP A 161 17.40 22.02 1.52
N LEU A 162 18.66 21.72 1.15
CA LEU A 162 18.99 20.57 0.31
C LEU A 162 18.97 19.32 1.18
N ILE A 163 18.00 18.42 0.96
CA ILE A 163 17.99 17.10 1.61
C ILE A 163 18.58 16.09 0.63
N VAL A 164 19.71 15.51 1.02
CA VAL A 164 20.26 14.33 0.35
C VAL A 164 19.53 13.10 0.86
N ARG A 165 18.79 12.42 -0.02
CA ARG A 165 18.06 11.20 0.31
C ARG A 165 18.67 10.00 -0.39
N HIS A 166 18.78 8.89 0.33
CA HIS A 166 19.35 7.64 -0.17
C HIS A 166 18.34 6.52 -0.23
N ASN A 167 17.37 6.48 0.69
CA ASN A 167 16.35 5.44 0.78
C ASN A 167 15.32 5.49 -0.37
N TYR A 168 14.73 4.36 -0.68
CA TYR A 168 13.67 4.24 -1.67
C TYR A 168 12.31 4.02 -0.98
N ASN A 169 11.37 4.94 -1.20
CA ASN A 169 10.05 4.92 -0.57
C ASN A 169 8.95 4.63 -1.57
N GLU A 170 8.20 3.59 -1.28
CA GLU A 170 6.96 3.25 -1.98
C GLU A 170 5.76 3.49 -1.07
N ILE A 171 4.64 3.82 -1.67
CA ILE A 171 3.36 3.87 -0.98
C ILE A 171 2.35 2.97 -1.67
N GLU A 172 1.60 2.20 -0.88
CA GLU A 172 0.42 1.48 -1.34
C GLU A 172 -0.83 2.20 -0.81
N THR A 173 -1.62 2.78 -1.70
CA THR A 173 -2.81 3.57 -1.35
C THR A 173 -4.04 3.09 -2.11
N ASN A 174 -5.22 3.30 -1.55
CA ASN A 174 -6.49 3.05 -2.23
C ASN A 174 -6.90 4.17 -3.21
N GLY A 175 -6.15 5.28 -3.25
CA GLY A 175 -6.38 6.38 -4.18
C GLY A 175 -7.60 7.25 -3.88
N THR A 176 -8.12 7.24 -2.65
CA THR A 176 -9.30 8.04 -2.28
C THR A 176 -8.98 9.32 -1.51
N VAL A 177 -7.72 9.51 -1.12
CA VAL A 177 -7.23 10.70 -0.42
C VAL A 177 -6.11 11.33 -1.23
N VAL A 178 -6.13 12.65 -1.38
CA VAL A 178 -5.09 13.39 -2.09
C VAL A 178 -3.77 13.31 -1.33
N ILE A 179 -2.68 12.99 -2.02
CA ILE A 179 -1.32 13.00 -1.44
C ILE A 179 -0.84 14.45 -1.37
N GLU A 180 -0.54 14.89 -0.15
CA GLU A 180 -0.01 16.24 0.11
C GLU A 180 1.41 16.41 -0.43
N ASP A 181 1.78 17.63 -0.80
CA ASP A 181 3.05 17.93 -1.48
C ASP A 181 4.29 17.43 -0.74
N ALA A 182 4.28 17.53 0.59
CA ALA A 182 5.43 17.11 1.40
C ALA A 182 5.66 15.58 1.29
N LEU A 183 4.61 14.77 1.40
CA LEU A 183 4.71 13.32 1.21
C LEU A 183 4.98 12.96 -0.25
N PHE A 184 4.29 13.60 -1.19
CA PHE A 184 4.44 13.31 -2.63
C PHE A 184 5.88 13.42 -3.12
N ARG A 185 6.63 14.40 -2.59
CA ARG A 185 8.06 14.58 -2.91
C ARG A 185 8.98 13.56 -2.26
N LEU A 186 8.54 12.90 -1.19
CA LEU A 186 9.31 11.85 -0.53
C LEU A 186 9.17 10.48 -1.21
N LEU A 187 8.14 10.30 -2.03
CA LEU A 187 7.88 9.02 -2.67
C LEU A 187 8.72 8.85 -3.94
N ASP A 188 9.25 7.66 -4.14
CA ASP A 188 9.89 7.22 -5.36
C ASP A 188 8.91 6.46 -6.25
N GLN A 189 7.89 5.85 -5.64
CA GLN A 189 6.90 5.06 -6.34
C GLN A 189 5.54 5.10 -5.64
N ILE A 190 4.48 5.23 -6.44
CA ILE A 190 3.09 5.18 -5.98
C ILE A 190 2.41 3.95 -6.58
N ASN A 191 2.05 3.00 -5.72
CA ASN A 191 1.25 1.82 -6.04
C ASN A 191 -0.20 2.09 -5.60
N CYS A 192 -1.00 2.65 -6.49
CA CYS A 192 -2.41 2.90 -6.20
C CYS A 192 -3.25 1.66 -6.49
N SER A 193 -4.07 1.23 -5.55
CA SER A 193 -5.02 0.13 -5.70
C SER A 193 -6.47 0.63 -5.60
N PRO A 194 -7.01 1.29 -6.66
CA PRO A 194 -8.38 1.76 -6.65
C PRO A 194 -9.34 0.57 -6.53
N LYS A 195 -10.44 0.77 -5.85
CA LYS A 195 -11.42 -0.28 -5.62
C LYS A 195 -12.49 -0.25 -6.71
N LEU A 196 -12.86 -1.44 -7.20
CA LEU A 196 -14.02 -1.65 -8.06
C LEU A 196 -15.28 -1.93 -7.21
N SER A 197 -16.42 -2.02 -7.85
CA SER A 197 -17.69 -2.35 -7.17
C SER A 197 -17.67 -3.71 -6.48
N ASN A 198 -16.81 -4.62 -6.96
CA ASN A 198 -16.56 -5.93 -6.37
C ASN A 198 -15.99 -5.88 -4.93
N SER A 199 -15.52 -4.71 -4.48
CA SER A 199 -15.12 -4.44 -3.10
C SER A 199 -16.31 -4.17 -2.16
N GLY A 200 -17.53 -4.01 -2.70
CA GLY A 200 -18.71 -3.60 -1.94
C GLY A 200 -18.78 -2.09 -1.65
N MET A 201 -17.75 -1.31 -2.01
CA MET A 201 -17.74 0.14 -1.83
C MET A 201 -18.56 0.85 -2.91
N THR A 202 -19.28 1.91 -2.53
CA THR A 202 -20.01 2.76 -3.47
C THR A 202 -19.03 3.57 -4.31
N GLU A 203 -19.45 3.99 -5.51
CA GLU A 203 -18.64 4.84 -6.40
C GLU A 203 -18.11 6.09 -5.69
N LYS A 204 -18.97 6.77 -4.93
CA LYS A 204 -18.59 7.95 -4.13
C LYS A 204 -17.49 7.67 -3.09
N GLN A 205 -17.42 6.46 -2.56
CA GLN A 205 -16.40 6.06 -1.58
C GLN A 205 -15.07 5.70 -2.24
N ARG A 206 -15.12 5.08 -3.43
CA ARG A 206 -13.95 4.47 -4.08
C ARG A 206 -13.29 5.33 -5.16
N ILE A 207 -13.96 6.38 -5.65
CA ILE A 207 -13.44 7.26 -6.70
C ILE A 207 -13.30 8.68 -6.17
N ASN A 208 -12.07 9.15 -6.12
CA ASN A 208 -11.75 10.56 -5.86
C ASN A 208 -10.94 11.08 -7.06
N PRO A 209 -11.55 11.89 -7.95
CA PRO A 209 -10.89 12.40 -9.14
C PRO A 209 -9.62 13.20 -8.87
N ASP A 210 -9.59 13.98 -7.79
CA ASP A 210 -8.42 14.80 -7.48
C ASP A 210 -7.25 13.95 -6.98
N ALA A 211 -7.52 12.89 -6.19
CA ALA A 211 -6.49 11.95 -5.74
C ALA A 211 -5.91 11.16 -6.94
N ILE A 212 -6.76 10.70 -7.86
CA ILE A 212 -6.31 9.98 -9.06
C ILE A 212 -5.42 10.87 -9.94
N LYS A 213 -5.85 12.12 -10.20
CA LYS A 213 -5.05 13.08 -10.97
C LYS A 213 -3.73 13.38 -10.29
N ARG A 214 -3.73 13.58 -8.97
CA ARG A 214 -2.52 13.81 -8.19
C ARG A 214 -1.51 12.66 -8.32
N ILE A 215 -1.97 11.42 -8.26
CA ILE A 215 -1.13 10.23 -8.47
C ILE A 215 -0.52 10.23 -9.88
N MET A 216 -1.29 10.60 -10.90
CA MET A 216 -0.83 10.65 -12.29
C MET A 216 0.22 11.73 -12.57
N GLU A 217 0.38 12.72 -11.70
CA GLU A 217 1.46 13.72 -11.78
C GLU A 217 2.83 13.13 -11.37
N HIS A 218 2.85 11.99 -10.68
CA HIS A 218 4.10 11.36 -10.26
C HIS A 218 4.79 10.66 -11.43
N SER A 219 6.12 10.73 -11.50
CA SER A 219 6.89 10.14 -12.60
C SER A 219 6.86 8.61 -12.59
N ASN A 220 6.68 8.00 -11.42
CA ASN A 220 6.67 6.55 -11.22
C ASN A 220 5.43 6.13 -10.43
N TYR A 221 4.36 5.77 -11.14
CA TYR A 221 3.10 5.31 -10.56
C TYR A 221 2.50 4.17 -11.34
N GLN A 222 1.64 3.41 -10.68
CA GLN A 222 0.75 2.44 -11.31
C GLN A 222 -0.61 2.39 -10.61
N PHE A 223 -1.62 1.98 -11.39
CA PHE A 223 -2.94 1.63 -10.86
C PHE A 223 -3.11 0.12 -10.91
N LYS A 224 -3.24 -0.50 -9.74
CA LYS A 224 -3.33 -1.93 -9.52
C LYS A 224 -4.77 -2.32 -9.18
N PHE A 225 -5.40 -3.14 -10.01
CA PHE A 225 -6.79 -3.58 -9.85
C PHE A 225 -6.87 -5.06 -9.54
N VAL A 226 -7.73 -5.42 -8.59
CA VAL A 226 -8.12 -6.80 -8.33
C VAL A 226 -9.29 -7.15 -9.23
N ILE A 227 -9.12 -8.16 -10.10
CA ILE A 227 -10.15 -8.62 -11.02
C ILE A 227 -10.45 -10.10 -10.82
N SER A 228 -11.73 -10.47 -10.88
CA SER A 228 -12.21 -11.84 -10.74
C SER A 228 -12.98 -12.33 -11.97
N ASN A 229 -13.44 -11.41 -12.81
CA ASN A 229 -14.20 -11.68 -14.03
C ASN A 229 -14.03 -10.56 -15.05
N GLU A 230 -14.57 -10.74 -16.26
CA GLU A 230 -14.43 -9.75 -17.34
C GLU A 230 -15.26 -8.48 -17.11
N GLU A 231 -16.31 -8.53 -16.30
CA GLU A 231 -17.08 -7.32 -15.95
C GLU A 231 -16.27 -6.37 -15.07
N ASP A 232 -15.40 -6.90 -14.19
CA ASP A 232 -14.44 -6.09 -13.44
C ASP A 232 -13.49 -5.34 -14.40
N VAL A 233 -13.07 -5.98 -15.49
CA VAL A 233 -12.22 -5.33 -16.51
C VAL A 233 -12.98 -4.23 -17.23
N LYS A 234 -14.23 -4.46 -17.63
CA LYS A 234 -15.07 -3.43 -18.25
C LYS A 234 -15.31 -2.26 -17.30
N GLU A 235 -15.52 -2.55 -16.01
CA GLU A 235 -15.70 -1.53 -14.98
C GLU A 235 -14.45 -0.67 -14.82
N LEU A 236 -13.27 -1.27 -14.72
CA LEU A 236 -12.03 -0.49 -14.60
C LEU A 236 -11.81 0.45 -15.81
N PHE A 237 -12.16 0.03 -17.01
CA PHE A 237 -12.09 0.90 -18.18
C PHE A 237 -13.12 2.04 -18.11
N ARG A 238 -14.36 1.73 -17.77
CA ARG A 238 -15.45 2.71 -17.67
C ARG A 238 -15.21 3.75 -16.59
N ASP A 239 -14.76 3.29 -15.41
CA ASP A 239 -14.70 4.14 -14.20
C ASP A 239 -13.34 4.82 -14.00
N PHE A 240 -12.25 4.26 -14.57
CA PHE A 240 -10.90 4.77 -14.36
C PHE A 240 -10.14 5.07 -15.65
N VAL A 241 -9.93 4.06 -16.50
CA VAL A 241 -9.03 4.23 -17.66
C VAL A 241 -9.52 5.32 -18.60
N VAL A 242 -10.78 5.26 -19.03
CA VAL A 242 -11.37 6.21 -19.97
C VAL A 242 -11.55 7.60 -19.37
N PRO A 243 -12.20 7.76 -18.20
CA PRO A 243 -12.45 9.10 -17.64
C PRO A 243 -11.18 9.87 -17.28
N PHE A 244 -10.13 9.17 -16.85
CA PHE A 244 -8.87 9.80 -16.44
C PHE A 244 -7.77 9.70 -17.50
N SER A 245 -8.03 9.04 -18.64
CA SER A 245 -7.02 8.79 -19.70
C SER A 245 -5.76 8.10 -19.15
N ILE A 246 -5.93 7.11 -18.27
CA ILE A 246 -4.80 6.38 -17.66
C ILE A 246 -4.08 5.56 -18.76
N PRO A 247 -2.78 5.75 -18.97
CA PRO A 247 -2.02 4.95 -19.92
C PRO A 247 -2.03 3.47 -19.54
N LEU A 248 -2.32 2.56 -20.48
CA LEU A 248 -2.43 1.12 -20.18
C LEU A 248 -1.13 0.51 -19.63
N LYS A 249 0.03 1.09 -19.94
CA LYS A 249 1.31 0.71 -19.34
C LYS A 249 1.37 0.90 -17.82
N ASN A 250 0.53 1.79 -17.28
CA ASN A 250 0.40 2.09 -15.85
C ASN A 250 -0.78 1.34 -15.20
N VAL A 251 -1.52 0.52 -15.97
CA VAL A 251 -2.60 -0.32 -15.46
C VAL A 251 -2.07 -1.73 -15.24
N VAL A 252 -2.23 -2.23 -14.03
CA VAL A 252 -1.85 -3.58 -13.61
C VAL A 252 -3.07 -4.28 -13.04
N CYS A 253 -3.34 -5.49 -13.49
CA CYS A 253 -4.40 -6.31 -12.90
C CYS A 253 -3.82 -7.55 -12.25
N MET A 254 -4.39 -7.92 -11.12
CA MET A 254 -4.01 -9.11 -10.35
C MET A 254 -5.25 -9.89 -9.92
N PRO A 255 -5.13 -11.20 -9.64
CA PRO A 255 -6.25 -11.99 -9.15
C PRO A 255 -6.59 -11.65 -7.69
N GLY A 256 -7.87 -11.72 -7.35
CA GLY A 256 -8.32 -11.80 -5.96
C GLY A 256 -8.01 -13.19 -5.43
N LEU A 257 -6.92 -13.31 -4.68
CA LEU A 257 -6.45 -14.57 -4.09
C LEU A 257 -6.26 -14.36 -2.59
N ASP A 258 -6.81 -15.27 -1.82
CA ASP A 258 -6.63 -15.34 -0.37
C ASP A 258 -5.64 -16.45 -0.01
N ASP A 259 -5.49 -17.45 -0.90
CA ASP A 259 -4.59 -18.60 -0.75
C ASP A 259 -4.19 -19.20 -2.12
N ALA A 260 -3.41 -20.28 -2.09
CA ALA A 260 -2.96 -20.98 -3.28
C ALA A 260 -4.01 -21.92 -3.91
N ALA A 261 -5.22 -22.09 -3.34
CA ALA A 261 -6.17 -23.11 -3.75
C ALA A 261 -6.60 -23.00 -5.23
N ASN A 262 -6.79 -21.79 -5.75
CA ASN A 262 -7.14 -21.53 -7.15
C ASN A 262 -6.11 -20.64 -7.85
N PHE A 263 -4.86 -20.69 -7.38
CA PHE A 263 -3.80 -19.81 -7.80
C PHE A 263 -3.57 -19.85 -9.33
N GLU A 264 -3.43 -21.05 -9.89
CA GLU A 264 -3.15 -21.23 -11.32
C GLU A 264 -4.31 -20.73 -12.20
N GLU A 265 -5.52 -21.12 -11.89
CA GLU A 265 -6.71 -20.75 -12.65
C GLU A 265 -6.93 -19.24 -12.67
N ARG A 266 -6.89 -18.62 -11.49
CA ARG A 266 -7.12 -17.17 -11.33
C ARG A 266 -5.99 -16.35 -11.93
N THR A 267 -4.74 -16.80 -11.79
CA THR A 267 -3.60 -16.15 -12.44
C THR A 267 -3.72 -16.26 -13.94
N ARG A 268 -4.06 -17.44 -14.50
CA ARG A 268 -4.28 -17.65 -15.92
C ARG A 268 -5.37 -16.73 -16.47
N PHE A 269 -6.49 -16.59 -15.75
CA PHE A 269 -7.57 -15.67 -16.12
C PHE A 269 -7.04 -14.24 -16.28
N VAL A 270 -6.29 -13.71 -15.29
CA VAL A 270 -5.71 -12.35 -15.37
C VAL A 270 -4.77 -12.20 -16.55
N MET A 271 -3.93 -13.22 -16.85
CA MET A 271 -3.00 -13.17 -17.98
C MET A 271 -3.74 -13.16 -19.33
N GLU A 272 -4.84 -13.92 -19.46
CA GLU A 272 -5.68 -13.88 -20.68
C GLU A 272 -6.37 -12.51 -20.85
N MET A 273 -6.85 -11.91 -19.75
CA MET A 273 -7.42 -10.56 -19.80
C MET A 273 -6.35 -9.51 -20.15
N ALA A 274 -5.14 -9.64 -19.61
CA ALA A 274 -4.02 -8.76 -19.94
C ALA A 274 -3.66 -8.82 -21.42
N LYS A 275 -3.63 -10.01 -22.02
CA LYS A 275 -3.42 -10.19 -23.46
C LYS A 275 -4.56 -9.56 -24.28
N LYS A 276 -5.81 -9.74 -23.85
CA LYS A 276 -7.00 -9.24 -24.54
C LYS A 276 -7.07 -7.72 -24.52
N TYR A 277 -6.89 -7.12 -23.34
CA TYR A 277 -7.12 -5.68 -23.09
C TYR A 277 -5.83 -4.83 -23.08
N LYS A 278 -4.64 -5.45 -23.22
CA LYS A 278 -3.33 -4.78 -23.37
C LYS A 278 -2.86 -4.00 -22.16
N PHE A 279 -3.29 -4.39 -20.95
CA PHE A 279 -2.70 -3.93 -19.69
C PHE A 279 -1.66 -4.94 -19.17
N ARG A 280 -1.02 -4.64 -18.03
CA ARG A 280 -0.07 -5.56 -17.39
C ARG A 280 -0.83 -6.54 -16.49
N GLY A 281 -0.63 -7.84 -16.72
CA GLY A 281 -1.07 -8.89 -15.79
C GLY A 281 0.02 -9.25 -14.81
N MET A 282 -0.34 -9.52 -13.56
CA MET A 282 0.57 -10.05 -12.56
C MET A 282 -0.15 -11.06 -11.66
N THR A 283 0.64 -11.80 -10.90
CA THR A 283 0.15 -12.62 -9.79
C THR A 283 0.54 -12.00 -8.46
N ARG A 284 0.16 -12.63 -7.35
CA ARG A 284 0.60 -12.28 -6.00
C ARG A 284 1.78 -13.18 -5.64
N LEU A 285 3.00 -12.66 -5.76
CA LEU A 285 4.23 -13.45 -5.61
C LEU A 285 4.35 -14.07 -4.20
N HIS A 286 3.97 -13.32 -3.16
CA HIS A 286 3.98 -13.82 -1.79
C HIS A 286 3.02 -15.01 -1.58
N ILE A 287 1.85 -15.04 -2.23
CA ILE A 287 0.94 -16.19 -2.20
C ILE A 287 1.58 -17.40 -2.91
N ALA A 288 2.27 -17.15 -4.03
CA ALA A 288 2.97 -18.23 -4.74
C ALA A 288 4.11 -18.84 -3.89
N ALA A 289 4.82 -18.01 -3.12
CA ALA A 289 5.97 -18.43 -2.34
C ALA A 289 5.57 -19.03 -0.97
N TRP A 290 4.63 -18.41 -0.27
CA TRP A 290 4.35 -18.71 1.14
C TRP A 290 2.88 -18.99 1.45
N ASN A 291 2.00 -18.98 0.44
CA ASN A 291 0.57 -19.22 0.61
C ASN A 291 -0.05 -18.21 1.63
N ARG A 292 -0.66 -18.71 2.71
CA ARG A 292 -1.32 -17.91 3.75
C ARG A 292 -0.38 -17.41 4.86
N VAL A 293 0.91 -17.66 4.78
CA VAL A 293 1.85 -17.17 5.80
C VAL A 293 1.93 -15.65 5.73
N ILE A 294 1.76 -14.98 6.86
CA ILE A 294 1.77 -13.52 6.97
C ILE A 294 3.07 -13.03 7.61
N ASN A 295 3.49 -11.81 7.26
CA ASN A 295 4.70 -11.17 7.80
C ASN A 295 6.01 -11.96 7.56
N VAL A 296 6.15 -12.56 6.38
CA VAL A 296 7.31 -13.35 5.95
C VAL A 296 8.15 -12.63 4.92
#